data_104db1e9b7ecf1d8249175082163df1f
#
_entry.id   104db1e9b7ecf1d8249175082163df1f
#
_cell.length_a   1.000
_cell.length_b   1.000
_cell.length_c   1.000
_cell.angle_alpha   90.00
_cell.angle_beta   90.00
_cell.angle_gamma   90.00
#
_symmetry.space_group_name_H-M   'P 1'
#
loop_
_entity.id
_entity.type
_entity.pdbx_description
1 polymer ?
#
loop_
_entity_poly.entity_id
_entity_poly.type
_entity_poly.pdbx_seq_one_letter_code
_entity_poly.pdbx_strand_id
1 'polypeptide(L)'
;MKNIAILGSTGSIGTQTLEIVRANPQLHVRALACGSQIKLAEEQIREFLPDICAVFDEEAAKALRDSVSDLSVRIVSGMEGIMEAAVCEPVDIVVTSMVGMIGIRPTIAAIRAGKDIALANKETLVCAGHLIMPLAKEKQVRILPVDSEHSAIFQSLHGEDHTKLEKILLTASGGPFRTKKKEELYGMRAEDALKHPNWSMGKKITVDSATLVNKGLEVMEAGWLFDVSLDQIEVVIHPQSIIHSMVQYVDGAIMAQLGMPDMKLPIQYALFYPERMPLHEKRVDFFALSQMTFEKPDTDKFPGLSLALQAARTGGSMPTVFNAANEKAVAMFLDGSIGFMDIPELIGAAMEAHRVIDNPDVDQILQAESETYDYISGLRLSIQ
;
A
#
# COMPACT_ATOMS: atom_id res chain seq x y z
N MET A 1 20.32 -13.83 12.10
CA MET A 1 18.92 -13.88 12.52
C MET A 1 18.36 -12.49 12.43
N LYS A 2 17.17 -12.30 11.84
CA LYS A 2 16.50 -11.02 11.75
C LYS A 2 15.15 -11.09 12.47
N ASN A 3 14.89 -10.16 13.36
CA ASN A 3 13.66 -10.08 14.14
C ASN A 3 12.70 -9.13 13.46
N ILE A 4 11.45 -9.57 13.28
CA ILE A 4 10.45 -8.79 12.56
C ILE A 4 9.21 -8.52 13.42
N ALA A 5 8.61 -7.35 13.19
CA ALA A 5 7.25 -7.03 13.60
C ALA A 5 6.36 -6.98 12.36
N ILE A 6 5.12 -7.47 12.45
CA ILE A 6 4.15 -7.45 11.35
C ILE A 6 2.90 -6.71 11.81
N LEU A 7 2.72 -5.48 11.35
CA LEU A 7 1.54 -4.67 11.61
C LEU A 7 0.50 -4.93 10.52
N GLY A 8 -0.60 -5.59 10.87
CA GLY A 8 -1.59 -6.08 9.92
C GLY A 8 -1.39 -7.56 9.55
N SER A 9 -0.98 -8.39 10.52
CA SER A 9 -0.59 -9.80 10.33
C SER A 9 -1.70 -10.68 9.75
N THR A 10 -2.95 -10.36 10.00
CA THR A 10 -4.13 -11.10 9.51
C THR A 10 -4.62 -10.64 8.13
N GLY A 11 -4.01 -9.59 7.57
CA GLY A 11 -4.28 -9.11 6.22
C GLY A 11 -3.55 -9.92 5.15
N SER A 12 -3.82 -9.60 3.87
CA SER A 12 -3.22 -10.32 2.73
C SER A 12 -1.68 -10.27 2.72
N ILE A 13 -1.08 -9.10 2.98
CA ILE A 13 0.39 -8.97 3.04
C ILE A 13 0.95 -9.62 4.29
N GLY A 14 0.27 -9.45 5.44
CA GLY A 14 0.71 -10.06 6.71
C GLY A 14 0.76 -11.59 6.65
N THR A 15 -0.28 -12.22 6.09
CA THR A 15 -0.32 -13.69 5.94
C THR A 15 0.77 -14.20 4.99
N GLN A 16 0.99 -13.52 3.85
CA GLN A 16 2.08 -13.85 2.93
C GLN A 16 3.46 -13.60 3.55
N THR A 17 3.61 -12.57 4.39
CA THR A 17 4.84 -12.35 5.17
C THR A 17 5.11 -13.54 6.09
N LEU A 18 4.09 -14.05 6.77
CA LEU A 18 4.24 -15.24 7.64
C LEU A 18 4.55 -16.51 6.85
N GLU A 19 4.08 -16.66 5.61
CA GLU A 19 4.51 -17.75 4.72
C GLU A 19 6.02 -17.65 4.39
N ILE A 20 6.53 -16.44 4.15
CA ILE A 20 7.97 -16.21 3.96
C ILE A 20 8.75 -16.56 5.24
N VAL A 21 8.27 -16.16 6.41
CA VAL A 21 8.90 -16.51 7.69
C VAL A 21 8.96 -18.01 7.87
N ARG A 22 7.86 -18.73 7.61
CA ARG A 22 7.77 -20.19 7.74
C ARG A 22 8.80 -20.91 6.86
N ALA A 23 9.09 -20.37 5.68
CA ALA A 23 10.07 -20.91 4.76
C ALA A 23 11.53 -20.50 5.08
N ASN A 24 11.76 -19.56 5.99
CA ASN A 24 13.07 -18.97 6.26
C ASN A 24 13.37 -18.92 7.77
N PRO A 25 14.01 -19.95 8.34
CA PRO A 25 14.25 -20.07 9.79
C PRO A 25 15.16 -18.99 10.39
N GLN A 26 15.80 -18.16 9.58
CA GLN A 26 16.57 -16.99 10.03
C GLN A 26 15.70 -15.76 10.33
N LEU A 27 14.40 -15.79 10.03
CA LEU A 27 13.43 -14.76 10.40
C LEU A 27 12.66 -15.16 11.66
N HIS A 28 12.53 -14.25 12.62
CA HIS A 28 11.81 -14.46 13.86
C HIS A 28 10.73 -13.38 14.04
N VAL A 29 9.49 -13.81 14.22
CA VAL A 29 8.38 -12.90 14.56
C VAL A 29 8.47 -12.56 16.03
N ARG A 30 8.66 -11.28 16.34
CA ARG A 30 8.68 -10.74 17.72
C ARG A 30 7.39 -10.04 18.08
N ALA A 31 6.76 -9.40 17.10
CA ALA A 31 5.52 -8.67 17.31
C ALA A 31 4.53 -8.91 16.17
N LEU A 32 3.27 -9.05 16.53
CA LEU A 32 2.15 -9.09 15.60
C LEU A 32 1.17 -7.96 15.94
N ALA A 33 0.48 -7.43 14.93
CA ALA A 33 -0.68 -6.57 15.16
C ALA A 33 -1.80 -6.91 14.18
N CYS A 34 -3.05 -6.87 14.64
CA CYS A 34 -4.24 -7.12 13.83
C CYS A 34 -5.40 -6.19 14.21
N GLY A 35 -6.45 -6.17 13.39
CA GLY A 35 -7.70 -5.45 13.67
C GLY A 35 -8.58 -6.22 14.67
N SER A 36 -9.52 -7.02 14.13
CA SER A 36 -10.49 -7.79 14.91
C SER A 36 -10.52 -9.30 14.58
N GLN A 37 -9.66 -9.76 13.66
CA GLN A 37 -9.62 -11.17 13.24
C GLN A 37 -8.84 -12.04 14.23
N ILE A 38 -9.36 -12.18 15.46
CA ILE A 38 -8.65 -12.83 16.57
C ILE A 38 -8.44 -14.34 16.38
N LYS A 39 -9.31 -15.04 15.65
CA LYS A 39 -9.11 -16.48 15.39
C LYS A 39 -7.83 -16.74 14.61
N LEU A 40 -7.63 -15.99 13.51
CA LEU A 40 -6.40 -16.09 12.73
C LEU A 40 -5.19 -15.57 13.52
N ALA A 41 -5.37 -14.52 14.32
CA ALA A 41 -4.31 -14.01 15.20
C ALA A 41 -3.89 -15.06 16.25
N GLU A 42 -4.82 -15.81 16.85
CA GLU A 42 -4.52 -16.91 17.75
C GLU A 42 -3.70 -18.02 17.06
N GLU A 43 -4.10 -18.44 15.85
CA GLU A 43 -3.34 -19.42 15.06
C GLU A 43 -1.92 -18.95 14.80
N GLN A 44 -1.74 -17.68 14.42
CA GLN A 44 -0.43 -17.05 14.19
C GLN A 44 0.39 -16.98 15.49
N ILE A 45 -0.21 -16.62 16.62
CA ILE A 45 0.47 -16.58 17.93
C ILE A 45 0.94 -17.99 18.32
N ARG A 46 0.10 -19.00 18.19
CA ARG A 46 0.45 -20.39 18.54
C ARG A 46 1.58 -20.94 17.66
N GLU A 47 1.62 -20.54 16.39
CA GLU A 47 2.65 -20.99 15.45
C GLU A 47 3.99 -20.27 15.65
N PHE A 48 3.97 -18.93 15.74
CA PHE A 48 5.19 -18.11 15.68
C PHE A 48 5.69 -17.66 17.06
N LEU A 49 4.90 -17.81 18.10
CA LEU A 49 5.23 -17.49 19.50
C LEU A 49 5.86 -16.09 19.68
N PRO A 50 5.20 -15.01 19.23
CA PRO A 50 5.72 -13.67 19.38
C PRO A 50 5.78 -13.23 20.85
N ASP A 51 6.61 -12.23 21.14
CA ASP A 51 6.69 -11.63 22.48
C ASP A 51 5.44 -10.78 22.80
N ILE A 52 4.87 -10.13 21.76
CA ILE A 52 3.72 -9.24 21.86
C ILE A 52 2.77 -9.38 20.67
N CYS A 53 1.47 -9.30 20.93
CA CYS A 53 0.45 -9.13 19.90
C CYS A 53 -0.48 -7.97 20.26
N ALA A 54 -0.59 -7.00 19.36
CA ALA A 54 -1.50 -5.86 19.48
C ALA A 54 -2.79 -6.13 18.69
N VAL A 55 -3.93 -5.85 19.33
CA VAL A 55 -5.25 -5.92 18.67
C VAL A 55 -5.87 -4.53 18.70
N PHE A 56 -6.24 -3.99 17.54
CA PHE A 56 -6.78 -2.63 17.47
C PHE A 56 -8.11 -2.49 18.23
N ASP A 57 -8.98 -3.48 18.11
CA ASP A 57 -10.25 -3.55 18.82
C ASP A 57 -10.03 -4.04 20.25
N GLU A 58 -10.48 -3.28 21.24
CA GLU A 58 -10.23 -3.57 22.67
C GLU A 58 -10.99 -4.80 23.17
N GLU A 59 -12.24 -5.01 22.71
CA GLU A 59 -13.02 -6.19 23.10
C GLU A 59 -12.46 -7.46 22.47
N ALA A 60 -12.02 -7.38 21.20
CA ALA A 60 -11.32 -8.45 20.54
C ALA A 60 -9.98 -8.79 21.24
N ALA A 61 -9.25 -7.77 21.72
CA ALA A 61 -8.01 -7.96 22.49
C ALA A 61 -8.26 -8.75 23.79
N LYS A 62 -9.35 -8.45 24.48
CA LYS A 62 -9.74 -9.15 25.70
C LYS A 62 -10.05 -10.63 25.43
N ALA A 63 -10.84 -10.89 24.39
CA ALA A 63 -11.17 -12.26 23.99
C ALA A 63 -9.93 -13.05 23.55
N LEU A 64 -9.00 -12.42 22.80
CA LEU A 64 -7.74 -13.06 22.41
C LEU A 64 -6.86 -13.37 23.61
N ARG A 65 -6.77 -12.47 24.59
CA ARG A 65 -5.99 -12.70 25.83
C ARG A 65 -6.46 -13.94 26.58
N ASP A 66 -7.77 -14.13 26.63
CA ASP A 66 -8.35 -15.31 27.30
C ASP A 66 -8.02 -16.59 26.50
N SER A 67 -8.09 -16.54 25.15
CA SER A 67 -7.83 -17.71 24.30
C SER A 67 -6.37 -18.18 24.27
N VAL A 68 -5.40 -17.27 24.52
CA VAL A 68 -3.97 -17.59 24.54
C VAL A 68 -3.37 -17.52 25.96
N SER A 69 -4.19 -17.63 26.99
CA SER A 69 -3.75 -17.55 28.40
C SER A 69 -2.76 -18.65 28.81
N ASP A 70 -2.64 -19.71 28.01
CA ASP A 70 -1.68 -20.82 28.16
C ASP A 70 -0.27 -20.45 27.58
N LEU A 71 -0.11 -19.30 26.93
CA LEU A 71 1.12 -18.86 26.28
C LEU A 71 1.72 -17.63 26.97
N SER A 72 3.03 -17.46 26.84
CA SER A 72 3.75 -16.30 27.40
C SER A 72 3.76 -15.08 26.44
N VAL A 73 2.70 -14.88 25.66
CA VAL A 73 2.54 -13.74 24.78
C VAL A 73 1.83 -12.59 25.50
N ARG A 74 2.30 -11.38 25.32
CA ARG A 74 1.66 -10.19 25.88
C ARG A 74 0.64 -9.62 24.89
N ILE A 75 -0.64 -9.58 25.27
CA ILE A 75 -1.72 -9.01 24.45
C ILE A 75 -1.98 -7.57 24.89
N VAL A 76 -1.82 -6.64 23.96
CA VAL A 76 -2.08 -5.19 24.12
C VAL A 76 -3.15 -4.72 23.14
N SER A 77 -3.76 -3.55 23.36
CA SER A 77 -4.88 -3.09 22.56
C SER A 77 -4.77 -1.62 22.11
N GLY A 78 -5.58 -1.27 21.13
CA GLY A 78 -5.69 0.07 20.60
C GLY A 78 -4.44 0.56 19.85
N MET A 79 -4.43 1.86 19.51
CA MET A 79 -3.30 2.48 18.80
C MET A 79 -2.01 2.46 19.63
N GLU A 80 -2.10 2.66 20.94
CA GLU A 80 -0.93 2.61 21.83
C GLU A 80 -0.29 1.22 21.82
N GLY A 81 -1.11 0.16 21.87
CA GLY A 81 -0.64 -1.21 21.75
C GLY A 81 0.02 -1.51 20.40
N ILE A 82 -0.51 -0.97 19.29
CA ILE A 82 0.11 -1.11 17.96
C ILE A 82 1.46 -0.39 17.91
N MET A 83 1.55 0.82 18.46
CA MET A 83 2.83 1.54 18.56
C MET A 83 3.83 0.78 19.43
N GLU A 84 3.40 0.19 20.54
CA GLU A 84 4.25 -0.64 21.39
C GLU A 84 4.78 -1.88 20.64
N ALA A 85 3.93 -2.56 19.86
CA ALA A 85 4.35 -3.67 19.00
C ALA A 85 5.35 -3.23 17.92
N ALA A 86 5.16 -2.03 17.35
CA ALA A 86 6.05 -1.47 16.33
C ALA A 86 7.46 -1.14 16.84
N VAL A 87 7.61 -0.81 18.13
CA VAL A 87 8.89 -0.45 18.75
C VAL A 87 9.49 -1.55 19.63
N CYS A 88 8.84 -2.72 19.68
CA CYS A 88 9.25 -3.86 20.50
C CYS A 88 10.71 -4.24 20.28
N GLU A 89 11.47 -4.44 21.37
CA GLU A 89 12.81 -5.00 21.29
C GLU A 89 12.74 -6.54 21.28
N PRO A 90 13.58 -7.24 20.50
CA PRO A 90 14.70 -6.74 19.66
C PRO A 90 14.35 -6.68 18.14
N VAL A 91 13.23 -6.08 17.75
CA VAL A 91 12.83 -5.97 16.33
C VAL A 91 13.86 -5.19 15.50
N ASP A 92 14.22 -5.73 14.35
CA ASP A 92 15.14 -5.10 13.37
C ASP A 92 14.36 -4.38 12.26
N ILE A 93 13.25 -4.97 11.81
CA ILE A 93 12.43 -4.48 10.70
C ILE A 93 10.93 -4.62 10.99
N VAL A 94 10.15 -3.61 10.64
CA VAL A 94 8.70 -3.56 10.80
C VAL A 94 8.03 -3.64 9.43
N VAL A 95 7.21 -4.66 9.23
CA VAL A 95 6.33 -4.77 8.04
C VAL A 95 5.06 -3.99 8.34
N THR A 96 4.86 -2.88 7.63
CA THR A 96 3.67 -2.04 7.78
C THR A 96 2.65 -2.39 6.71
N SER A 97 1.67 -3.24 7.06
CA SER A 97 0.64 -3.79 6.15
C SER A 97 -0.79 -3.53 6.62
N MET A 98 -0.97 -2.53 7.46
CA MET A 98 -2.29 -2.01 7.83
C MET A 98 -2.86 -1.17 6.68
N VAL A 99 -4.17 -1.22 6.46
CA VAL A 99 -4.85 -0.46 5.40
C VAL A 99 -5.21 0.93 5.90
N GLY A 100 -5.06 1.95 5.03
CA GLY A 100 -5.43 3.33 5.33
C GLY A 100 -4.40 4.11 6.17
N MET A 101 -4.77 5.30 6.62
CA MET A 101 -3.86 6.23 7.31
C MET A 101 -3.50 5.84 8.75
N ILE A 102 -4.16 4.81 9.30
CA ILE A 102 -3.87 4.27 10.63
C ILE A 102 -2.40 3.82 10.78
N GLY A 103 -1.73 3.49 9.68
CA GLY A 103 -0.31 3.10 9.64
C GLY A 103 0.69 4.23 9.90
N ILE A 104 0.30 5.51 9.81
CA ILE A 104 1.22 6.65 9.91
C ILE A 104 1.90 6.72 11.28
N ARG A 105 1.13 6.70 12.36
CA ARG A 105 1.67 6.81 13.73
C ARG A 105 2.63 5.68 14.10
N PRO A 106 2.30 4.39 13.91
CA PRO A 106 3.21 3.31 14.23
C PRO A 106 4.43 3.27 13.32
N THR A 107 4.33 3.69 12.05
CA THR A 107 5.50 3.83 11.16
C THR A 107 6.46 4.89 11.68
N ILE A 108 5.96 6.07 12.07
CA ILE A 108 6.78 7.13 12.68
C ILE A 108 7.43 6.65 13.99
N ALA A 109 6.68 5.94 14.84
CA ALA A 109 7.22 5.38 16.09
C ALA A 109 8.35 4.38 15.82
N ALA A 110 8.17 3.46 14.87
CA ALA A 110 9.20 2.49 14.48
C ALA A 110 10.47 3.17 13.94
N ILE A 111 10.34 4.18 13.07
CA ILE A 111 11.48 4.94 12.55
C ILE A 111 12.23 5.66 13.68
N ARG A 112 11.50 6.31 14.62
CA ARG A 112 12.10 6.95 15.78
C ARG A 112 12.87 5.98 16.69
N ALA A 113 12.41 4.72 16.73
CA ALA A 113 13.08 3.63 17.44
C ALA A 113 14.23 2.98 16.63
N GLY A 114 14.57 3.51 15.46
CA GLY A 114 15.67 3.02 14.62
C GLY A 114 15.38 1.70 13.91
N LYS A 115 14.09 1.36 13.69
CA LYS A 115 13.70 0.12 13.01
C LYS A 115 13.56 0.38 11.51
N ASP A 116 14.12 -0.51 10.67
CA ASP A 116 13.86 -0.49 9.22
C ASP A 116 12.37 -0.76 8.94
N ILE A 117 11.86 -0.22 7.84
CA ILE A 117 10.46 -0.36 7.45
C ILE A 117 10.37 -1.15 6.14
N ALA A 118 9.67 -2.28 6.15
CA ALA A 118 9.15 -2.94 4.96
C ALA A 118 7.75 -2.38 4.69
N LEU A 119 7.67 -1.39 3.79
CA LEU A 119 6.48 -0.57 3.58
C LEU A 119 5.54 -1.20 2.57
N ALA A 120 4.38 -1.68 3.03
CA ALA A 120 3.28 -2.13 2.18
C ALA A 120 2.07 -1.18 2.22
N ASN A 121 1.98 -0.33 3.23
CA ASN A 121 0.93 0.67 3.39
C ASN A 121 1.31 1.96 2.64
N LYS A 122 0.92 2.07 1.38
CA LYS A 122 1.25 3.22 0.52
C LYS A 122 0.65 4.54 1.01
N GLU A 123 -0.52 4.49 1.63
CA GLU A 123 -1.23 5.64 2.17
C GLU A 123 -0.37 6.41 3.18
N THR A 124 0.51 5.71 3.88
CA THR A 124 1.49 6.29 4.81
C THR A 124 2.42 7.31 4.13
N LEU A 125 2.96 7.01 2.95
CA LEU A 125 3.79 7.97 2.20
C LEU A 125 2.96 8.97 1.40
N VAL A 126 1.84 8.57 0.86
CA VAL A 126 0.93 9.46 0.14
C VAL A 126 0.53 10.65 1.02
N CYS A 127 0.15 10.38 2.27
CA CYS A 127 -0.38 11.40 3.17
C CYS A 127 0.69 12.07 4.05
N ALA A 128 1.74 11.33 4.41
CA ALA A 128 2.75 11.78 5.38
C ALA A 128 4.20 11.65 4.88
N GLY A 129 4.42 11.53 3.57
CA GLY A 129 5.76 11.37 2.99
C GLY A 129 6.72 12.50 3.38
N HIS A 130 6.21 13.74 3.45
CA HIS A 130 6.97 14.92 3.89
C HIS A 130 7.44 14.87 5.35
N LEU A 131 6.81 14.06 6.20
CA LEU A 131 7.23 13.81 7.59
C LEU A 131 8.12 12.56 7.68
N ILE A 132 7.78 11.51 6.95
CA ILE A 132 8.39 10.18 7.07
C ILE A 132 9.76 10.13 6.41
N MET A 133 9.91 10.61 5.17
CA MET A 133 11.18 10.49 4.45
C MET A 133 12.32 11.29 5.09
N PRO A 134 12.12 12.57 5.52
CA PRO A 134 13.14 13.30 6.27
C PRO A 134 13.49 12.62 7.59
N LEU A 135 12.50 12.11 8.34
CA LEU A 135 12.72 11.41 9.61
C LEU A 135 13.52 10.12 9.41
N ALA A 136 13.19 9.32 8.38
CA ALA A 136 13.94 8.11 8.04
C ALA A 136 15.40 8.42 7.69
N LYS A 137 15.64 9.49 6.95
CA LYS A 137 16.99 9.98 6.62
C LYS A 137 17.75 10.42 7.87
N GLU A 138 17.11 11.19 8.77
CA GLU A 138 17.70 11.63 10.05
C GLU A 138 18.10 10.43 10.92
N LYS A 139 17.22 9.43 11.03
CA LYS A 139 17.43 8.24 11.85
C LYS A 139 18.28 7.17 11.16
N GLN A 140 18.67 7.38 9.91
CA GLN A 140 19.40 6.41 9.08
C GLN A 140 18.66 5.06 8.95
N VAL A 141 17.33 5.11 8.90
CA VAL A 141 16.42 3.98 8.75
C VAL A 141 16.09 3.79 7.27
N ARG A 142 16.07 2.54 6.82
CA ARG A 142 15.69 2.19 5.45
C ARG A 142 14.18 2.04 5.31
N ILE A 143 13.63 2.66 4.28
CA ILE A 143 12.25 2.40 3.83
C ILE A 143 12.35 1.46 2.63
N LEU A 144 11.97 0.20 2.81
CA LEU A 144 12.08 -0.86 1.80
C LEU A 144 10.69 -1.13 1.22
N PRO A 145 10.45 -0.88 -0.07
CA PRO A 145 9.13 -1.02 -0.66
C PRO A 145 8.69 -2.48 -0.77
N VAL A 146 7.46 -2.73 -0.37
CA VAL A 146 6.76 -4.01 -0.53
C VAL A 146 5.76 -3.96 -1.68
N ASP A 147 5.22 -2.78 -2.02
CA ASP A 147 4.40 -2.63 -3.21
C ASP A 147 5.17 -3.11 -4.44
N SER A 148 4.53 -3.92 -5.31
CA SER A 148 5.23 -4.66 -6.38
C SER A 148 5.94 -3.73 -7.37
N GLU A 149 5.32 -2.64 -7.75
CA GLU A 149 5.86 -1.66 -8.68
C GLU A 149 7.06 -0.92 -8.07
N HIS A 150 6.94 -0.48 -6.83
CA HIS A 150 8.02 0.23 -6.12
C HIS A 150 9.19 -0.71 -5.81
N SER A 151 8.90 -1.96 -5.44
CA SER A 151 9.93 -2.98 -5.31
C SER A 151 10.68 -3.21 -6.62
N ALA A 152 9.97 -3.22 -7.76
CA ALA A 152 10.57 -3.37 -9.09
C ALA A 152 11.49 -2.19 -9.45
N ILE A 153 11.06 -0.95 -9.17
CA ILE A 153 11.86 0.25 -9.36
C ILE A 153 13.10 0.20 -8.47
N PHE A 154 12.92 -0.10 -7.18
CA PHE A 154 14.00 -0.22 -6.20
C PHE A 154 15.05 -1.27 -6.62
N GLN A 155 14.60 -2.44 -7.14
CA GLN A 155 15.48 -3.48 -7.67
C GLN A 155 16.22 -3.04 -8.93
N SER A 156 15.57 -2.26 -9.80
CA SER A 156 16.14 -1.77 -11.06
C SER A 156 17.12 -0.61 -10.85
N LEU A 157 17.04 0.07 -9.70
CA LEU A 157 17.97 1.13 -9.29
C LEU A 157 19.15 0.60 -8.47
N HIS A 158 19.14 -0.67 -8.06
CA HIS A 158 20.15 -1.23 -7.17
C HIS A 158 21.53 -1.29 -7.84
N GLY A 159 22.49 -0.59 -7.27
CA GLY A 159 23.86 -0.51 -7.76
C GLY A 159 24.11 0.55 -8.84
N GLU A 160 23.08 1.28 -9.24
CA GLU A 160 23.15 2.33 -10.25
C GLU A 160 23.29 3.74 -9.60
N ASP A 161 23.80 4.68 -10.40
CA ASP A 161 23.84 6.09 -10.02
C ASP A 161 22.45 6.73 -10.23
N HIS A 162 21.73 6.97 -9.17
CA HIS A 162 20.38 7.57 -9.18
C HIS A 162 20.35 8.96 -9.82
N THR A 163 21.48 9.70 -9.89
CA THR A 163 21.56 10.99 -10.59
C THR A 163 21.45 10.85 -12.09
N LYS A 164 21.55 9.64 -12.62
CA LYS A 164 21.40 9.31 -14.05
C LYS A 164 20.02 8.78 -14.40
N LEU A 165 19.11 8.72 -13.43
CA LEU A 165 17.72 8.38 -13.67
C LEU A 165 17.05 9.50 -14.47
N GLU A 166 16.57 9.19 -15.68
CA GLU A 166 15.80 10.12 -16.51
C GLU A 166 14.34 10.09 -16.10
N LYS A 167 13.74 8.88 -16.07
CA LYS A 167 12.34 8.70 -15.64
C LYS A 167 12.04 7.29 -15.15
N ILE A 168 10.96 7.18 -14.38
CA ILE A 168 10.32 5.95 -13.96
C ILE A 168 9.18 5.64 -14.93
N LEU A 169 9.12 4.38 -15.39
CA LEU A 169 8.00 3.85 -16.18
C LEU A 169 7.18 2.94 -15.27
N LEU A 170 6.15 3.52 -14.65
CA LEU A 170 5.31 2.86 -13.65
C LEU A 170 4.22 2.04 -14.36
N THR A 171 4.29 0.72 -14.31
CA THR A 171 3.33 -0.14 -15.00
C THR A 171 2.00 -0.30 -14.23
N ALA A 172 0.94 -0.53 -14.94
CA ALA A 172 -0.40 -0.83 -14.42
C ALA A 172 -1.07 -1.91 -15.25
N SER A 173 -1.89 -2.78 -14.62
CA SER A 173 -2.70 -3.76 -15.37
C SER A 173 -3.78 -3.11 -16.24
N GLY A 174 -4.19 -1.89 -15.89
CA GLY A 174 -5.32 -1.17 -16.48
C GLY A 174 -6.67 -1.56 -15.89
N GLY A 175 -6.70 -2.49 -14.94
CA GLY A 175 -7.89 -2.91 -14.22
C GLY A 175 -8.89 -3.74 -15.05
N PRO A 176 -9.98 -4.22 -14.43
CA PRO A 176 -10.96 -5.11 -15.07
C PRO A 176 -11.78 -4.42 -16.19
N PHE A 177 -11.86 -3.10 -16.17
CA PHE A 177 -12.69 -2.33 -17.11
C PHE A 177 -11.91 -1.72 -18.28
N ARG A 178 -10.61 -2.03 -18.40
CA ARG A 178 -9.72 -1.47 -19.45
C ARG A 178 -10.33 -1.52 -20.86
N THR A 179 -10.96 -2.65 -21.24
CA THR A 179 -11.53 -2.87 -22.57
C THR A 179 -12.97 -2.41 -22.71
N LYS A 180 -13.62 -1.94 -21.65
CA LYS A 180 -14.99 -1.45 -21.66
C LYS A 180 -15.08 -0.07 -22.31
N LYS A 181 -16.24 0.27 -22.90
CA LYS A 181 -16.54 1.64 -23.31
C LYS A 181 -16.93 2.50 -22.09
N LYS A 182 -16.75 3.81 -22.18
CA LYS A 182 -17.06 4.74 -21.09
C LYS A 182 -18.53 4.65 -20.64
N GLU A 183 -19.44 4.52 -21.60
CA GLU A 183 -20.89 4.43 -21.34
C GLU A 183 -21.28 3.18 -20.56
N GLU A 184 -20.52 2.08 -20.73
CA GLU A 184 -20.75 0.84 -20.00
C GLU A 184 -20.41 0.97 -18.51
N LEU A 185 -19.49 1.90 -18.14
CA LEU A 185 -19.01 2.06 -16.76
C LEU A 185 -20.12 2.51 -15.79
N TYR A 186 -21.10 3.27 -16.27
CA TYR A 186 -22.25 3.71 -15.44
C TYR A 186 -23.13 2.55 -14.94
N GLY A 187 -23.09 1.40 -15.62
CA GLY A 187 -23.83 0.20 -15.21
C GLY A 187 -23.00 -0.81 -14.41
N MET A 188 -21.70 -0.56 -14.14
CA MET A 188 -20.82 -1.50 -13.44
C MET A 188 -21.12 -1.54 -11.95
N ARG A 189 -21.14 -2.74 -11.39
CA ARG A 189 -21.39 -3.02 -9.98
C ARG A 189 -20.12 -3.48 -9.28
N ALA A 190 -20.13 -3.52 -7.96
CA ALA A 190 -19.02 -4.00 -7.13
C ALA A 190 -18.52 -5.39 -7.56
N GLU A 191 -19.44 -6.31 -7.88
CA GLU A 191 -19.13 -7.68 -8.32
C GLU A 191 -18.31 -7.71 -9.61
N ASP A 192 -18.50 -6.73 -10.50
CA ASP A 192 -17.77 -6.63 -11.75
C ASP A 192 -16.37 -6.04 -11.54
N ALA A 193 -16.28 -5.03 -10.68
CA ALA A 193 -15.01 -4.40 -10.32
C ALA A 193 -14.07 -5.36 -9.58
N LEU A 194 -14.61 -6.31 -8.82
CA LEU A 194 -13.82 -7.28 -8.05
C LEU A 194 -13.22 -8.42 -8.89
N LYS A 195 -13.50 -8.49 -10.19
CA LYS A 195 -12.95 -9.51 -11.12
C LYS A 195 -11.62 -9.03 -11.73
N HIS A 196 -10.57 -8.88 -10.90
CA HIS A 196 -9.26 -8.49 -11.43
C HIS A 196 -8.64 -9.62 -12.27
N PRO A 197 -8.07 -9.32 -13.47
CA PRO A 197 -7.62 -10.37 -14.39
C PRO A 197 -6.39 -11.16 -13.91
N ASN A 198 -5.46 -10.54 -13.17
CA ASN A 198 -4.16 -11.13 -12.85
C ASN A 198 -3.88 -11.27 -11.36
N TRP A 199 -4.46 -10.42 -10.51
CA TRP A 199 -4.15 -10.35 -9.10
C TRP A 199 -5.33 -10.76 -8.23
N SER A 200 -5.05 -11.52 -7.16
CA SER A 200 -6.00 -11.75 -6.07
C SER A 200 -5.69 -10.78 -4.94
N MET A 201 -6.49 -9.73 -4.80
CA MET A 201 -6.24 -8.61 -3.88
C MET A 201 -7.44 -8.37 -2.97
N GLY A 202 -7.24 -7.51 -1.96
CA GLY A 202 -8.34 -6.99 -1.14
C GLY A 202 -9.37 -6.20 -1.97
N LYS A 203 -10.60 -6.10 -1.47
CA LYS A 203 -11.70 -5.46 -2.20
C LYS A 203 -11.42 -3.99 -2.55
N LYS A 204 -10.89 -3.22 -1.58
CA LYS A 204 -10.59 -1.78 -1.77
C LYS A 204 -9.59 -1.57 -2.91
N ILE A 205 -8.41 -2.18 -2.85
CA ILE A 205 -7.35 -2.03 -3.85
C ILE A 205 -7.77 -2.56 -5.24
N THR A 206 -8.68 -3.54 -5.30
CA THR A 206 -9.23 -4.04 -6.58
C THR A 206 -10.10 -2.98 -7.26
N VAL A 207 -10.93 -2.25 -6.49
CA VAL A 207 -11.70 -1.11 -7.02
C VAL A 207 -10.77 0.05 -7.38
N ASP A 208 -9.76 0.34 -6.57
CA ASP A 208 -8.73 1.36 -6.88
C ASP A 208 -7.99 1.05 -8.19
N SER A 209 -7.73 -0.23 -8.47
CA SER A 209 -7.16 -0.66 -9.76
C SER A 209 -8.13 -0.40 -10.92
N ALA A 210 -9.43 -0.66 -10.71
CA ALA A 210 -10.47 -0.44 -11.73
C ALA A 210 -10.64 1.04 -12.09
N THR A 211 -10.45 1.95 -11.13
CA THR A 211 -10.57 3.41 -11.30
C THR A 211 -9.27 4.10 -11.70
N LEU A 212 -8.14 3.39 -11.73
CA LEU A 212 -6.76 3.91 -11.81
C LEU A 212 -6.34 4.81 -10.62
N VAL A 213 -7.12 4.88 -9.56
CA VAL A 213 -6.74 5.57 -8.32
C VAL A 213 -5.52 4.91 -7.68
N ASN A 214 -5.47 3.56 -7.66
CA ASN A 214 -4.30 2.84 -7.15
C ASN A 214 -3.01 3.32 -7.81
N LYS A 215 -3.03 3.48 -9.13
CA LYS A 215 -1.86 3.95 -9.87
C LYS A 215 -1.52 5.41 -9.54
N GLY A 216 -2.52 6.22 -9.28
CA GLY A 216 -2.32 7.59 -8.80
C GLY A 216 -1.65 7.65 -7.43
N LEU A 217 -2.08 6.81 -6.47
CA LEU A 217 -1.43 6.68 -5.16
C LEU A 217 0.02 6.21 -5.30
N GLU A 218 0.27 5.27 -6.20
CA GLU A 218 1.61 4.76 -6.48
C GLU A 218 2.54 5.80 -7.12
N VAL A 219 2.03 6.71 -7.97
CA VAL A 219 2.81 7.85 -8.48
C VAL A 219 3.28 8.74 -7.33
N MET A 220 2.41 9.04 -6.36
CA MET A 220 2.78 9.85 -5.19
C MET A 220 3.80 9.13 -4.32
N GLU A 221 3.62 7.84 -4.07
CA GLU A 221 4.55 7.02 -3.30
C GLU A 221 5.92 6.95 -3.97
N ALA A 222 5.98 6.76 -5.31
CA ALA A 222 7.23 6.75 -6.07
C ALA A 222 7.98 8.07 -5.97
N GLY A 223 7.27 9.20 -6.03
CA GLY A 223 7.86 10.53 -5.85
C GLY A 223 8.60 10.65 -4.52
N TRP A 224 8.01 10.16 -3.44
CA TRP A 224 8.62 10.16 -2.10
C TRP A 224 9.76 9.16 -1.97
N LEU A 225 9.55 7.91 -2.39
CA LEU A 225 10.54 6.83 -2.20
C LEU A 225 11.83 7.06 -2.98
N PHE A 226 11.73 7.59 -4.19
CA PHE A 226 12.87 7.70 -5.12
C PHE A 226 13.36 9.13 -5.30
N ASP A 227 12.76 10.10 -4.58
CA ASP A 227 13.10 11.53 -4.62
C ASP A 227 13.10 12.07 -6.09
N VAL A 228 12.03 11.77 -6.81
CA VAL A 228 11.81 12.19 -8.21
C VAL A 228 10.61 13.11 -8.34
N SER A 229 10.64 13.99 -9.33
CA SER A 229 9.51 14.86 -9.66
C SER A 229 8.37 14.04 -10.31
N LEU A 230 7.14 14.53 -10.20
CA LEU A 230 5.98 13.89 -10.86
C LEU A 230 6.14 13.81 -12.38
N ASP A 231 6.86 14.75 -12.99
CA ASP A 231 7.10 14.78 -14.44
C ASP A 231 8.12 13.71 -14.89
N GLN A 232 8.87 13.13 -13.95
CA GLN A 232 9.75 11.99 -14.19
C GLN A 232 9.04 10.65 -14.04
N ILE A 233 7.73 10.61 -13.74
CA ILE A 233 6.96 9.36 -13.58
C ILE A 233 5.93 9.24 -14.70
N GLU A 234 6.15 8.28 -15.58
CA GLU A 234 5.24 7.97 -16.69
C GLU A 234 4.47 6.67 -16.40
N VAL A 235 3.15 6.73 -16.44
CA VAL A 235 2.29 5.54 -16.25
C VAL A 235 2.13 4.80 -17.57
N VAL A 236 2.39 3.50 -17.56
CA VAL A 236 2.30 2.60 -18.71
C VAL A 236 1.35 1.46 -18.40
N ILE A 237 0.29 1.29 -19.19
CA ILE A 237 -0.60 0.12 -19.06
C ILE A 237 0.09 -1.09 -19.66
N HIS A 238 0.26 -2.14 -18.86
CA HIS A 238 0.82 -3.44 -19.23
C HIS A 238 -0.10 -4.57 -18.73
N PRO A 239 -1.08 -5.00 -19.55
CA PRO A 239 -2.15 -5.89 -19.11
C PRO A 239 -1.67 -7.24 -18.57
N GLN A 240 -0.55 -7.76 -19.05
CA GLN A 240 -0.02 -9.05 -18.62
C GLN A 240 0.58 -9.02 -17.20
N SER A 241 0.92 -7.83 -16.67
CA SER A 241 1.50 -7.63 -15.34
C SER A 241 2.75 -8.48 -15.08
N ILE A 242 3.56 -8.72 -16.09
CA ILE A 242 4.83 -9.46 -16.00
C ILE A 242 5.99 -8.51 -15.72
N ILE A 243 6.01 -7.35 -16.38
CA ILE A 243 6.89 -6.23 -16.02
C ILE A 243 6.21 -5.47 -14.88
N HIS A 244 6.83 -5.48 -13.70
CA HIS A 244 6.26 -4.83 -12.53
C HIS A 244 6.57 -3.34 -12.45
N SER A 245 7.61 -2.84 -13.08
CA SER A 245 7.93 -1.45 -13.47
C SER A 245 9.32 -1.38 -14.03
N MET A 246 9.69 -0.21 -14.58
CA MET A 246 10.96 0.01 -15.26
C MET A 246 11.53 1.37 -14.87
N VAL A 247 12.83 1.54 -15.05
CA VAL A 247 13.54 2.82 -14.96
C VAL A 247 14.27 3.08 -16.27
N GLN A 248 14.25 4.31 -16.75
CA GLN A 248 14.99 4.77 -17.92
C GLN A 248 16.10 5.71 -17.48
N TYR A 249 17.30 5.48 -17.98
CA TYR A 249 18.47 6.28 -17.72
C TYR A 249 18.75 7.29 -18.85
N VAL A 250 19.58 8.31 -18.55
CA VAL A 250 19.89 9.41 -19.48
C VAL A 250 20.57 8.96 -20.79
N ASP A 251 21.12 7.75 -20.83
CA ASP A 251 21.68 7.13 -22.05
C ASP A 251 20.64 6.38 -22.89
N GLY A 252 19.37 6.37 -22.43
CA GLY A 252 18.27 5.67 -23.06
C GLY A 252 18.12 4.20 -22.66
N ALA A 253 19.01 3.65 -21.81
CA ALA A 253 18.86 2.29 -21.31
C ALA A 253 17.62 2.18 -20.41
N ILE A 254 16.90 1.05 -20.53
CA ILE A 254 15.74 0.74 -19.68
C ILE A 254 16.03 -0.54 -18.90
N MET A 255 15.96 -0.45 -17.57
CA MET A 255 16.04 -1.59 -16.68
C MET A 255 14.66 -1.91 -16.12
N ALA A 256 14.33 -3.20 -16.04
CA ALA A 256 13.01 -3.66 -15.61
C ALA A 256 13.11 -4.89 -14.71
N GLN A 257 12.26 -4.97 -13.70
CA GLN A 257 12.08 -6.21 -12.96
C GLN A 257 10.84 -6.94 -13.49
N LEU A 258 11.01 -8.21 -13.83
CA LEU A 258 9.98 -9.10 -14.33
C LEU A 258 9.73 -10.23 -13.34
N GLY A 259 8.46 -10.65 -13.23
CA GLY A 259 8.06 -11.76 -12.38
C GLY A 259 6.61 -12.17 -12.61
N MET A 260 6.21 -13.29 -12.05
CA MET A 260 4.78 -13.62 -11.94
C MET A 260 4.12 -12.68 -10.93
N PRO A 261 2.81 -12.34 -11.10
CA PRO A 261 2.06 -11.52 -10.14
C PRO A 261 1.93 -12.23 -8.78
N ASP A 262 2.87 -11.97 -7.88
CA ASP A 262 2.93 -12.56 -6.53
C ASP A 262 3.63 -11.58 -5.56
N MET A 263 3.00 -11.32 -4.41
CA MET A 263 3.54 -10.40 -3.42
C MET A 263 4.67 -11.00 -2.58
N LYS A 264 4.86 -12.32 -2.59
CA LYS A 264 5.94 -12.96 -1.84
C LYS A 264 7.33 -12.50 -2.29
N LEU A 265 7.51 -12.24 -3.59
CA LEU A 265 8.78 -11.77 -4.12
C LEU A 265 9.17 -10.40 -3.53
N PRO A 266 8.36 -9.34 -3.64
CA PRO A 266 8.71 -8.05 -3.05
C PRO A 266 8.79 -8.09 -1.52
N ILE A 267 7.91 -8.85 -0.83
CA ILE A 267 7.99 -9.05 0.62
C ILE A 267 9.33 -9.67 1.00
N GLN A 268 9.70 -10.79 0.36
CA GLN A 268 10.95 -11.47 0.68
C GLN A 268 12.17 -10.59 0.38
N TYR A 269 12.16 -9.86 -0.74
CA TYR A 269 13.25 -8.96 -1.09
C TYR A 269 13.42 -7.83 -0.05
N ALA A 270 12.33 -7.22 0.41
CA ALA A 270 12.38 -6.22 1.47
C ALA A 270 12.93 -6.79 2.79
N LEU A 271 12.53 -8.01 3.17
CA LEU A 271 12.98 -8.64 4.41
C LEU A 271 14.47 -9.05 4.38
N PHE A 272 15.02 -9.40 3.21
CA PHE A 272 16.39 -9.89 3.08
C PHE A 272 17.35 -8.91 2.43
N TYR A 273 16.84 -7.74 1.96
CA TYR A 273 17.68 -6.77 1.27
C TYR A 273 19.03 -6.53 1.99
N PRO A 274 20.17 -6.54 1.23
CA PRO A 274 20.30 -6.62 -0.23
C PRO A 274 20.38 -8.06 -0.80
N GLU A 275 20.23 -9.09 -0.01
CA GLU A 275 20.37 -10.49 -0.42
C GLU A 275 19.12 -10.99 -1.16
N ARG A 276 19.32 -11.96 -2.08
CA ARG A 276 18.24 -12.67 -2.75
C ARG A 276 18.17 -14.11 -2.24
N MET A 277 17.04 -14.44 -1.62
CA MET A 277 16.78 -15.80 -1.11
C MET A 277 16.00 -16.64 -2.12
N PRO A 278 16.18 -17.97 -2.13
CA PRO A 278 15.32 -18.84 -2.93
C PRO A 278 13.84 -18.64 -2.60
N LEU A 279 13.01 -18.58 -3.64
CA LEU A 279 11.56 -18.52 -3.52
C LEU A 279 10.98 -19.61 -4.44
N HIS A 280 10.16 -20.53 -3.89
CA HIS A 280 9.63 -21.70 -4.59
C HIS A 280 8.28 -21.42 -5.27
N GLU A 281 8.15 -20.25 -5.90
CA GLU A 281 6.95 -19.86 -6.64
C GLU A 281 7.15 -20.05 -8.14
N LYS A 282 6.06 -19.92 -8.91
CA LYS A 282 6.08 -20.05 -10.37
C LYS A 282 7.06 -19.04 -10.98
N ARG A 283 7.77 -19.48 -12.02
CA ARG A 283 8.64 -18.63 -12.83
C ARG A 283 7.93 -18.19 -14.10
N VAL A 284 8.37 -17.06 -14.65
CA VAL A 284 7.90 -16.62 -15.97
C VAL A 284 8.40 -17.60 -17.03
N ASP A 285 7.47 -18.17 -17.80
CA ASP A 285 7.75 -18.93 -19.00
C ASP A 285 7.58 -18.01 -20.21
N PHE A 286 8.68 -17.54 -20.77
CA PHE A 286 8.68 -16.61 -21.90
C PHE A 286 8.10 -17.23 -23.18
N PHE A 287 8.19 -18.56 -23.35
CA PHE A 287 7.63 -19.24 -24.51
C PHE A 287 6.10 -19.32 -24.41
N ALA A 288 5.56 -19.59 -23.23
CA ALA A 288 4.12 -19.57 -22.99
C ALA A 288 3.55 -18.14 -23.01
N LEU A 289 4.31 -17.14 -22.49
CA LEU A 289 3.92 -15.73 -22.49
C LEU A 289 3.82 -15.16 -23.90
N SER A 290 4.74 -15.52 -24.79
CA SER A 290 4.90 -15.17 -26.21
C SER A 290 4.99 -13.66 -26.51
N GLN A 291 4.16 -12.80 -25.94
CA GLN A 291 4.15 -11.35 -26.18
C GLN A 291 3.80 -10.54 -24.93
N MET A 292 4.29 -9.31 -24.87
CA MET A 292 3.94 -8.28 -23.91
C MET A 292 3.42 -7.06 -24.66
N THR A 293 2.39 -6.40 -24.13
CA THR A 293 1.76 -5.24 -24.77
C THR A 293 1.72 -4.05 -23.84
N PHE A 294 1.74 -2.85 -24.43
CA PHE A 294 1.77 -1.59 -23.71
C PHE A 294 0.76 -0.62 -24.31
N GLU A 295 0.06 0.12 -23.46
CA GLU A 295 -0.94 1.10 -23.84
C GLU A 295 -0.75 2.38 -22.99
N LYS A 296 -1.26 3.50 -23.47
CA LYS A 296 -1.38 4.72 -22.66
C LYS A 296 -2.57 4.59 -21.70
N PRO A 297 -2.50 5.16 -20.49
CA PRO A 297 -3.67 5.23 -19.61
C PRO A 297 -4.75 6.13 -20.23
N ASP A 298 -5.99 5.66 -20.22
CA ASP A 298 -7.16 6.42 -20.69
C ASP A 298 -7.72 7.24 -19.53
N THR A 299 -7.21 8.45 -19.35
CA THR A 299 -7.59 9.34 -18.26
C THR A 299 -8.95 10.01 -18.44
N ASP A 300 -9.48 10.05 -19.65
CA ASP A 300 -10.85 10.53 -19.92
C ASP A 300 -11.90 9.51 -19.48
N LYS A 301 -11.57 8.22 -19.60
CA LYS A 301 -12.39 7.12 -19.13
C LYS A 301 -12.23 6.86 -17.64
N PHE A 302 -11.02 6.98 -17.11
CA PHE A 302 -10.66 6.74 -15.73
C PHE A 302 -10.02 7.99 -15.10
N PRO A 303 -10.83 8.95 -14.62
CA PRO A 303 -10.33 10.24 -14.11
C PRO A 303 -9.50 10.11 -12.82
N GLY A 304 -9.56 8.96 -12.13
CA GLY A 304 -8.87 8.74 -10.86
C GLY A 304 -7.37 9.05 -10.91
N LEU A 305 -6.68 8.69 -12.00
CA LEU A 305 -5.26 9.02 -12.19
C LEU A 305 -5.04 10.53 -12.32
N SER A 306 -5.88 11.23 -13.09
CA SER A 306 -5.77 12.69 -13.25
C SER A 306 -6.02 13.44 -11.94
N LEU A 307 -7.02 13.02 -11.17
CA LEU A 307 -7.32 13.58 -9.83
C LEU A 307 -6.15 13.37 -8.87
N ALA A 308 -5.54 12.18 -8.89
CA ALA A 308 -4.35 11.90 -8.09
C ALA A 308 -3.18 12.81 -8.45
N LEU A 309 -2.90 13.00 -9.74
CA LEU A 309 -1.84 13.91 -10.21
C LEU A 309 -2.13 15.35 -9.83
N GLN A 310 -3.40 15.77 -9.85
CA GLN A 310 -3.81 17.09 -9.38
C GLN A 310 -3.57 17.22 -7.87
N ALA A 311 -3.96 16.22 -7.05
CA ALA A 311 -3.71 16.21 -5.62
C ALA A 311 -2.21 16.28 -5.29
N ALA A 312 -1.39 15.50 -6.00
CA ALA A 312 0.05 15.48 -5.84
C ALA A 312 0.71 16.83 -6.17
N ARG A 313 0.28 17.49 -7.26
CA ARG A 313 0.78 18.82 -7.66
C ARG A 313 0.34 19.92 -6.69
N THR A 314 -0.85 19.82 -6.13
CA THR A 314 -1.34 20.74 -5.10
C THR A 314 -0.53 20.59 -3.81
N GLY A 315 -0.21 19.35 -3.43
CA GLY A 315 0.62 19.08 -2.23
C GLY A 315 -0.11 19.35 -0.92
N GLY A 316 0.64 19.53 0.15
CA GLY A 316 0.11 19.76 1.50
C GLY A 316 -0.83 18.65 1.94
N SER A 317 -2.02 19.03 2.44
CA SER A 317 -3.07 18.09 2.87
C SER A 317 -3.93 17.52 1.71
N MET A 318 -3.75 17.97 0.45
CA MET A 318 -4.58 17.52 -0.67
C MET A 318 -4.45 16.01 -0.97
N PRO A 319 -3.26 15.37 -0.93
CA PRO A 319 -3.14 13.92 -1.05
C PRO A 319 -3.93 13.15 0.03
N THR A 320 -4.00 13.66 1.25
CA THR A 320 -4.83 13.11 2.33
C THR A 320 -6.31 13.14 1.96
N VAL A 321 -6.80 14.28 1.48
CA VAL A 321 -8.20 14.42 1.06
C VAL A 321 -8.54 13.52 -0.11
N PHE A 322 -7.67 13.46 -1.12
CA PHE A 322 -7.82 12.53 -2.25
C PHE A 322 -7.94 11.07 -1.76
N ASN A 323 -7.05 10.64 -0.87
CA ASN A 323 -7.07 9.26 -0.35
C ASN A 323 -8.32 8.99 0.50
N ALA A 324 -8.66 9.88 1.43
CA ALA A 324 -9.84 9.74 2.29
C ALA A 324 -11.14 9.73 1.48
N ALA A 325 -11.26 10.62 0.49
CA ALA A 325 -12.41 10.65 -0.41
C ALA A 325 -12.55 9.35 -1.19
N ASN A 326 -11.44 8.82 -1.71
CA ASN A 326 -11.43 7.53 -2.39
C ASN A 326 -11.84 6.39 -1.45
N GLU A 327 -11.29 6.31 -0.25
CA GLU A 327 -11.65 5.26 0.73
C GLU A 327 -13.15 5.27 1.03
N LYS A 328 -13.71 6.46 1.28
CA LYS A 328 -15.14 6.61 1.56
C LYS A 328 -16.01 6.26 0.36
N ALA A 329 -15.66 6.76 -0.83
CA ALA A 329 -16.41 6.50 -2.06
C ALA A 329 -16.35 5.00 -2.44
N VAL A 330 -15.19 4.37 -2.31
CA VAL A 330 -15.05 2.92 -2.55
C VAL A 330 -15.88 2.10 -1.57
N ALA A 331 -15.94 2.48 -0.28
CA ALA A 331 -16.79 1.79 0.69
C ALA A 331 -18.27 1.90 0.30
N MET A 332 -18.74 3.09 -0.14
CA MET A 332 -20.11 3.34 -0.61
C MET A 332 -20.43 2.60 -1.91
N PHE A 333 -19.45 2.44 -2.81
CA PHE A 333 -19.61 1.63 -4.01
C PHE A 333 -19.72 0.12 -3.68
N LEU A 334 -18.91 -0.36 -2.75
CA LEU A 334 -18.93 -1.76 -2.33
C LEU A 334 -20.20 -2.16 -1.59
N ASP A 335 -20.85 -1.23 -0.88
CA ASP A 335 -22.15 -1.46 -0.23
C ASP A 335 -23.35 -1.19 -1.15
N GLY A 336 -23.10 -0.75 -2.41
CA GLY A 336 -24.12 -0.50 -3.42
C GLY A 336 -24.84 0.83 -3.28
N SER A 337 -24.34 1.76 -2.48
CA SER A 337 -24.95 3.07 -2.23
C SER A 337 -24.71 4.06 -3.37
N ILE A 338 -23.66 3.85 -4.18
CA ILE A 338 -23.30 4.70 -5.32
C ILE A 338 -22.89 3.83 -6.51
N GLY A 339 -22.87 4.42 -7.71
CA GLY A 339 -22.35 3.80 -8.94
C GLY A 339 -20.83 3.93 -9.07
N PHE A 340 -20.26 3.19 -10.03
CA PHE A 340 -18.82 3.20 -10.27
C PHE A 340 -18.28 4.58 -10.65
N MET A 341 -19.00 5.30 -11.51
CA MET A 341 -18.59 6.63 -11.99
C MET A 341 -18.79 7.73 -10.95
N ASP A 342 -19.56 7.48 -9.88
CA ASP A 342 -19.72 8.44 -8.77
C ASP A 342 -18.44 8.51 -7.91
N ILE A 343 -17.57 7.47 -7.95
CA ILE A 343 -16.33 7.46 -7.19
C ILE A 343 -15.45 8.68 -7.55
N PRO A 344 -15.02 8.87 -8.81
CA PRO A 344 -14.21 10.02 -9.17
C PRO A 344 -14.93 11.38 -8.98
N GLU A 345 -16.26 11.42 -9.09
CA GLU A 345 -17.04 12.64 -8.86
C GLU A 345 -16.97 13.07 -7.38
N LEU A 346 -17.12 12.11 -6.45
CA LEU A 346 -17.02 12.38 -5.01
C LEU A 346 -15.60 12.79 -4.60
N ILE A 347 -14.58 12.15 -5.19
CA ILE A 347 -13.17 12.53 -4.97
C ILE A 347 -12.96 13.99 -5.42
N GLY A 348 -13.38 14.33 -6.64
CA GLY A 348 -13.27 15.69 -7.18
C GLY A 348 -13.96 16.73 -6.31
N ALA A 349 -15.21 16.46 -5.90
CA ALA A 349 -16.00 17.35 -5.03
C ALA A 349 -15.32 17.59 -3.67
N ALA A 350 -14.77 16.55 -3.05
CA ALA A 350 -14.04 16.69 -1.79
C ALA A 350 -12.76 17.53 -1.95
N MET A 351 -12.01 17.31 -3.05
CA MET A 351 -10.80 18.09 -3.36
C MET A 351 -11.12 19.57 -3.61
N GLU A 352 -12.22 19.88 -4.29
CA GLU A 352 -12.64 21.26 -4.55
C GLU A 352 -13.11 21.99 -3.28
N ALA A 353 -13.77 21.28 -2.37
CA ALA A 353 -14.28 21.86 -1.12
C ALA A 353 -13.18 22.08 -0.06
N HIS A 354 -12.03 21.40 -0.18
CA HIS A 354 -11.01 21.42 0.84
C HIS A 354 -10.13 22.67 0.78
N ARG A 355 -9.84 23.22 1.98
CA ARG A 355 -8.84 24.27 2.15
C ARG A 355 -7.49 23.63 2.51
N VAL A 356 -6.53 23.70 1.59
CA VAL A 356 -5.20 23.09 1.74
C VAL A 356 -4.44 23.63 2.94
N ILE A 357 -3.82 22.71 3.68
CA ILE A 357 -2.83 23.00 4.73
C ILE A 357 -1.45 22.62 4.13
N ASP A 358 -0.54 23.59 4.00
CA ASP A 358 0.71 23.42 3.25
C ASP A 358 1.64 22.34 3.81
N ASN A 359 1.87 22.29 5.12
CA ASN A 359 2.75 21.32 5.77
C ASN A 359 2.02 20.70 6.98
N PRO A 360 1.03 19.82 6.73
CA PRO A 360 0.22 19.29 7.83
C PRO A 360 1.05 18.36 8.72
N ASP A 361 0.89 18.49 10.03
CA ASP A 361 1.36 17.50 10.99
C ASP A 361 0.45 16.26 11.01
N VAL A 362 0.80 15.25 11.80
CA VAL A 362 0.02 13.99 11.85
C VAL A 362 -1.41 14.21 12.31
N ASP A 363 -1.64 15.10 13.26
CA ASP A 363 -2.99 15.34 13.79
C ASP A 363 -3.84 16.09 12.76
N GLN A 364 -3.25 17.05 12.03
CA GLN A 364 -3.89 17.74 10.91
C GLN A 364 -4.21 16.81 9.73
N ILE A 365 -3.35 15.83 9.45
CA ILE A 365 -3.61 14.78 8.44
C ILE A 365 -4.84 13.96 8.85
N LEU A 366 -4.88 13.46 10.08
CA LEU A 366 -6.01 12.66 10.58
C LEU A 366 -7.30 13.46 10.71
N GLN A 367 -7.20 14.76 11.02
CA GLN A 367 -8.35 15.66 11.01
C GLN A 367 -8.89 15.86 9.60
N ALA A 368 -8.04 16.11 8.60
CA ALA A 368 -8.43 16.25 7.21
C ALA A 368 -9.09 14.95 6.66
N GLU A 369 -8.62 13.77 7.08
CA GLU A 369 -9.29 12.49 6.80
C GLU A 369 -10.72 12.47 7.34
N SER A 370 -10.90 12.75 8.63
CA SER A 370 -12.20 12.72 9.29
C SER A 370 -13.18 13.73 8.67
N GLU A 371 -12.72 14.97 8.44
CA GLU A 371 -13.53 16.02 7.80
C GLU A 371 -13.96 15.64 6.38
N THR A 372 -13.08 14.94 5.63
CA THR A 372 -13.40 14.44 4.29
C THR A 372 -14.45 13.34 4.33
N TYR A 373 -14.38 12.42 5.29
CA TYR A 373 -15.40 11.38 5.47
C TYR A 373 -16.77 11.99 5.81
N ASP A 374 -16.80 12.99 6.68
CA ASP A 374 -18.03 13.70 7.08
C ASP A 374 -18.61 14.48 5.89
N TYR A 375 -17.77 15.17 5.12
CA TYR A 375 -18.18 15.91 3.93
C TYR A 375 -18.88 14.99 2.91
N ILE A 376 -18.26 13.87 2.54
CA ILE A 376 -18.84 12.92 1.58
C ILE A 376 -20.13 12.30 2.13
N SER A 377 -20.18 11.99 3.41
CA SER A 377 -21.39 11.47 4.05
C SER A 377 -22.54 12.48 3.99
N GLY A 378 -22.24 13.78 4.10
CA GLY A 378 -23.20 14.88 3.98
C GLY A 378 -23.70 15.09 2.55
N LEU A 379 -22.85 14.91 1.52
CA LEU A 379 -23.28 14.99 0.12
C LEU A 379 -24.33 13.94 -0.23
N ARG A 380 -24.22 12.73 0.28
CA ARG A 380 -25.19 11.66 0.08
C ARG A 380 -26.61 12.03 0.54
N LEU A 381 -26.72 12.75 1.64
CA LEU A 381 -28.02 13.19 2.18
C LEU A 381 -28.72 14.25 1.31
N SER A 382 -27.97 14.94 0.45
CA SER A 382 -28.51 15.97 -0.44
C SER A 382 -28.88 15.46 -1.84
N ILE A 383 -28.44 14.23 -2.21
CA ILE A 383 -28.72 13.60 -3.52
C ILE A 383 -29.92 12.63 -3.45
N GLN A 384 -30.36 12.21 -2.25
CA GLN A 384 -31.58 11.43 -2.01
C GLN A 384 -32.79 12.32 -1.84
#